data_34a6cdf86980b5147ad6a245a11a3fad
#
_entry.id   34a6cdf86980b5147ad6a245a11a3fad
#
_cell.length_a   1.000
_cell.length_b   1.000
_cell.length_c   1.000
_cell.angle_alpha   90.00
_cell.angle_beta   90.00
_cell.angle_gamma   90.00
#
_symmetry.space_group_name_H-M   'P 1'
#
loop_
_entity.id
_entity.type
_entity.pdbx_description
1 polymer ?
#
loop_
_entity_poly.entity_id
_entity_poly.type
_entity_poly.pdbx_seq_one_letter_code
_entity_poly.pdbx_strand_id
1 'polypeptide(L)'
;MKLGARILKTGIAIILAVSIASLLPHSAGMVTVAGIAAVVAMQPSVYRTFKTIVDQFQGNVIGALLAVAMVTIFGNNVIIMGATVILLIALLFKMKIAHVATLATVTALVIMGQHDGSFYISAFYRFSLVMIGVISSFIVNLTFLPPKFETKIYYNSLNISTDIFKWFNLVLNDATEFNYVKQDLENLRQRIVK
;
A
#
# COMPACT_ATOMS: atom_id res chain seq x y z
N MET A 1 1.17 21.36 -6.44
CA MET A 1 -0.19 20.92 -6.82
C MET A 1 -0.43 19.40 -6.77
N LYS A 2 0.59 18.54 -6.61
CA LYS A 2 0.41 17.07 -6.56
C LYS A 2 -0.10 16.55 -5.21
N LEU A 3 0.10 17.29 -4.13
CA LEU A 3 -0.32 16.90 -2.77
C LEU A 3 -1.85 16.94 -2.63
N GLY A 4 -2.51 17.97 -3.17
CA GLY A 4 -3.96 18.14 -3.09
C GLY A 4 -4.75 17.03 -3.79
N ALA A 5 -4.30 16.58 -4.96
CA ALA A 5 -4.97 15.51 -5.69
C ALA A 5 -4.91 14.16 -4.94
N ARG A 6 -3.80 13.88 -4.24
CA ARG A 6 -3.66 12.68 -3.43
C ARG A 6 -4.57 12.71 -2.21
N ILE A 7 -4.64 13.84 -1.53
CA ILE A 7 -5.52 14.03 -0.37
C ILE A 7 -6.98 13.86 -0.78
N LEU A 8 -7.40 14.48 -1.88
CA LEU A 8 -8.77 14.37 -2.39
C LEU A 8 -9.14 12.92 -2.73
N LYS A 9 -8.25 12.19 -3.40
CA LYS A 9 -8.46 10.77 -3.73
C LYS A 9 -8.61 9.91 -2.49
N THR A 10 -7.74 10.12 -1.50
CA THR A 10 -7.82 9.38 -0.24
C THR A 10 -9.14 9.66 0.47
N GLY A 11 -9.59 10.92 0.50
CA GLY A 11 -10.89 11.29 1.07
C GLY A 11 -12.06 10.61 0.36
N ILE A 12 -12.07 10.61 -0.97
CA ILE A 12 -13.12 9.94 -1.76
C ILE A 12 -13.09 8.42 -1.53
N ALA A 13 -11.91 7.81 -1.45
CA ALA A 13 -11.77 6.39 -1.17
C ALA A 13 -12.30 6.01 0.22
N ILE A 14 -12.08 6.85 1.23
CA ILE A 14 -12.61 6.66 2.57
C ILE A 14 -14.15 6.74 2.55
N ILE A 15 -14.71 7.79 1.91
CA ILE A 15 -16.17 7.95 1.80
C ILE A 15 -16.77 6.73 1.14
N LEU A 16 -16.22 6.28 0.01
CA LEU A 16 -16.69 5.10 -0.71
C LEU A 16 -16.62 3.84 0.17
N ALA A 17 -15.47 3.61 0.82
CA ALA A 17 -15.25 2.44 1.66
C ALA A 17 -16.22 2.40 2.84
N VAL A 18 -16.39 3.52 3.55
CA VAL A 18 -17.28 3.65 4.71
C VAL A 18 -18.75 3.50 4.29
N SER A 19 -19.14 4.10 3.15
CA SER A 19 -20.52 3.97 2.64
C SER A 19 -20.87 2.53 2.28
N ILE A 20 -19.97 1.80 1.61
CA ILE A 20 -20.20 0.39 1.28
C ILE A 20 -20.20 -0.47 2.56
N ALA A 21 -19.26 -0.22 3.47
CA ALA A 21 -19.16 -0.96 4.72
C ALA A 21 -20.38 -0.77 5.62
N SER A 22 -21.03 0.40 5.59
CA SER A 22 -22.23 0.68 6.38
C SER A 22 -23.47 -0.12 5.92
N LEU A 23 -23.45 -0.66 4.71
CA LEU A 23 -24.52 -1.53 4.18
C LEU A 23 -24.46 -2.96 4.73
N LEU A 24 -23.31 -3.35 5.35
CA LEU A 24 -23.18 -4.69 5.92
C LEU A 24 -23.90 -4.77 7.26
N PRO A 25 -24.71 -5.81 7.49
CA PRO A 25 -25.33 -6.07 8.79
C PRO A 25 -24.21 -6.29 9.84
N HIS A 26 -24.44 -5.87 11.08
CA HIS A 26 -23.48 -5.97 12.20
C HIS A 26 -22.19 -5.12 12.08
N SER A 27 -22.16 -4.17 11.17
CA SER A 27 -20.99 -3.30 10.97
C SER A 27 -20.90 -2.14 11.98
N ALA A 28 -21.89 -1.96 12.84
CA ALA A 28 -21.92 -0.87 13.82
C ALA A 28 -20.66 -0.88 14.70
N GLY A 29 -19.87 0.18 14.63
CA GLY A 29 -18.58 0.34 15.32
C GLY A 29 -17.36 -0.19 14.58
N MET A 30 -17.51 -1.04 13.55
CA MET A 30 -16.37 -1.58 12.79
C MET A 30 -16.20 -0.94 11.39
N VAL A 31 -17.09 -0.08 10.97
CA VAL A 31 -17.07 0.57 9.65
C VAL A 31 -15.78 1.39 9.43
N THR A 32 -15.24 1.95 10.49
CA THR A 32 -13.96 2.69 10.49
C THR A 32 -12.79 1.87 9.99
N VAL A 33 -12.84 0.55 10.13
CA VAL A 33 -11.80 -0.36 9.65
C VAL A 33 -11.67 -0.31 8.14
N ALA A 34 -12.80 -0.26 7.42
CA ALA A 34 -12.78 -0.11 5.97
C ALA A 34 -12.17 1.24 5.56
N GLY A 35 -12.45 2.31 6.30
CA GLY A 35 -11.80 3.61 6.09
C GLY A 35 -10.28 3.57 6.29
N ILE A 36 -9.82 2.96 7.39
CA ILE A 36 -8.39 2.80 7.67
C ILE A 36 -7.72 1.95 6.58
N ALA A 37 -8.35 0.84 6.19
CA ALA A 37 -7.84 -0.02 5.12
C ALA A 37 -7.74 0.74 3.79
N ALA A 38 -8.70 1.62 3.49
CA ALA A 38 -8.67 2.46 2.31
C ALA A 38 -7.47 3.43 2.32
N VAL A 39 -7.17 4.06 3.46
CA VAL A 39 -6.00 4.95 3.61
C VAL A 39 -4.69 4.19 3.38
N VAL A 40 -4.54 3.05 4.04
CA VAL A 40 -3.30 2.24 3.97
C VAL A 40 -3.10 1.66 2.57
N ALA A 41 -4.18 1.29 1.87
CA ALA A 41 -4.12 0.72 0.53
C ALA A 41 -3.88 1.77 -0.57
N MET A 42 -4.07 3.07 -0.30
CA MET A 42 -3.89 4.12 -1.30
C MET A 42 -2.43 4.29 -1.69
N GLN A 43 -2.07 3.81 -2.86
CA GLN A 43 -0.71 3.89 -3.42
C GLN A 43 -0.61 4.92 -4.56
N PRO A 44 0.62 5.42 -4.86
CA PRO A 44 0.82 6.40 -5.94
C PRO A 44 0.52 5.88 -7.35
N SER A 45 0.59 4.57 -7.59
CA SER A 45 0.33 3.98 -8.90
C SER A 45 -0.73 2.87 -8.83
N VAL A 46 -1.47 2.68 -9.93
CA VAL A 46 -2.50 1.64 -10.06
C VAL A 46 -1.90 0.24 -9.86
N TYR A 47 -0.74 -0.03 -10.47
CA TYR A 47 -0.05 -1.31 -10.34
C TYR A 47 0.33 -1.61 -8.88
N ARG A 48 0.86 -0.62 -8.15
CA ARG A 48 1.20 -0.78 -6.73
C ARG A 48 -0.06 -1.01 -5.88
N THR A 49 -1.16 -0.32 -6.19
CA THR A 49 -2.43 -0.53 -5.49
C THR A 49 -2.95 -1.94 -5.73
N PHE A 50 -2.90 -2.45 -6.97
CA PHE A 50 -3.30 -3.83 -7.28
C PHE A 50 -2.44 -4.85 -6.52
N LYS A 51 -1.12 -4.67 -6.51
CA LYS A 51 -0.22 -5.52 -5.72
C LYS A 51 -0.59 -5.47 -4.23
N THR A 52 -0.89 -4.29 -3.69
CA THR A 52 -1.31 -4.13 -2.29
C THR A 52 -2.61 -4.88 -1.99
N ILE A 53 -3.56 -4.99 -2.95
CA ILE A 53 -4.77 -5.81 -2.78
C ILE A 53 -4.40 -7.26 -2.52
N VAL A 54 -3.57 -7.84 -3.38
CA VAL A 54 -3.15 -9.25 -3.27
C VAL A 54 -2.39 -9.49 -1.97
N ASP A 55 -1.47 -8.59 -1.63
CA ASP A 55 -0.66 -8.69 -0.41
C ASP A 55 -1.54 -8.54 0.84
N GLN A 56 -2.51 -7.61 0.84
CA GLN A 56 -3.49 -7.44 1.93
C GLN A 56 -4.41 -8.65 2.07
N PHE A 57 -4.87 -9.22 0.96
CA PHE A 57 -5.64 -10.45 0.99
C PHE A 57 -4.87 -11.56 1.70
N GLN A 58 -3.64 -11.83 1.25
CA GLN A 58 -2.78 -12.86 1.83
C GLN A 58 -2.48 -12.57 3.31
N GLY A 59 -2.06 -11.35 3.65
CA GLY A 59 -1.71 -10.97 5.02
C GLY A 59 -2.88 -11.10 5.99
N ASN A 60 -4.08 -10.66 5.60
CA ASN A 60 -5.26 -10.75 6.45
C ASN A 60 -5.79 -12.18 6.59
N VAL A 61 -5.74 -13.00 5.53
CA VAL A 61 -6.10 -14.43 5.62
C VAL A 61 -5.17 -15.16 6.59
N ILE A 62 -3.85 -14.95 6.44
CA ILE A 62 -2.85 -15.57 7.34
C ILE A 62 -3.05 -15.07 8.77
N GLY A 63 -3.27 -13.76 8.96
CA GLY A 63 -3.51 -13.16 10.27
C GLY A 63 -4.76 -13.73 10.95
N ALA A 64 -5.87 -13.85 10.21
CA ALA A 64 -7.10 -14.41 10.72
C ALA A 64 -6.97 -15.91 11.08
N LEU A 65 -6.38 -16.69 10.19
CA LEU A 65 -6.14 -18.13 10.44
C LEU A 65 -5.24 -18.36 11.65
N LEU A 66 -4.15 -17.60 11.73
CA LEU A 66 -3.21 -17.70 12.85
C LEU A 66 -3.89 -17.30 14.18
N ALA A 67 -4.65 -16.19 14.18
CA ALA A 67 -5.37 -15.74 15.36
C ALA A 67 -6.38 -16.80 15.86
N VAL A 68 -7.19 -17.34 14.95
CA VAL A 68 -8.16 -18.39 15.29
C VAL A 68 -7.45 -19.63 15.81
N ALA A 69 -6.39 -20.09 15.14
CA ALA A 69 -5.63 -21.29 15.56
C ALA A 69 -5.02 -21.11 16.97
N MET A 70 -4.41 -19.95 17.23
CA MET A 70 -3.78 -19.67 18.53
C MET A 70 -4.80 -19.58 19.66
N VAL A 71 -5.97 -18.96 19.42
CA VAL A 71 -7.04 -18.90 20.45
C VAL A 71 -7.65 -20.26 20.71
N THR A 72 -7.85 -21.09 19.69
CA THR A 72 -8.45 -22.41 19.85
C THR A 72 -7.50 -23.41 20.56
N ILE A 73 -6.20 -23.31 20.37
CA ILE A 73 -5.21 -24.23 20.93
C ILE A 73 -4.77 -23.80 22.33
N PHE A 74 -4.46 -22.51 22.50
CA PHE A 74 -3.81 -22.00 23.74
C PHE A 74 -4.73 -21.10 24.57
N GLY A 75 -5.95 -20.82 24.07
CA GLY A 75 -6.89 -19.93 24.74
C GLY A 75 -6.60 -18.45 24.49
N ASN A 76 -7.42 -17.57 25.10
CA ASN A 76 -7.35 -16.13 24.92
C ASN A 76 -6.62 -15.48 26.11
N ASN A 77 -5.31 -15.34 26.02
CA ASN A 77 -4.46 -14.74 27.04
C ASN A 77 -3.57 -13.65 26.44
N VAL A 78 -3.26 -12.60 27.19
CA VAL A 78 -2.43 -11.47 26.74
C VAL A 78 -1.06 -11.92 26.21
N ILE A 79 -0.46 -12.92 26.85
CA ILE A 79 0.83 -13.48 26.42
C ILE A 79 0.70 -14.15 25.04
N ILE A 80 -0.39 -14.89 24.83
CA ILE A 80 -0.67 -15.57 23.56
C ILE A 80 -0.96 -14.55 22.45
N MET A 81 -1.67 -13.45 22.76
CA MET A 81 -1.87 -12.35 21.82
C MET A 81 -0.52 -11.76 21.35
N GLY A 82 0.38 -11.49 22.29
CA GLY A 82 1.72 -10.99 21.98
C GLY A 82 2.54 -11.97 21.14
N ALA A 83 2.53 -13.27 21.52
CA ALA A 83 3.21 -14.33 20.76
C ALA A 83 2.66 -14.45 19.34
N THR A 84 1.33 -14.37 19.17
CA THR A 84 0.67 -14.42 17.86
C THR A 84 1.11 -13.26 16.96
N VAL A 85 1.20 -12.05 17.50
CA VAL A 85 1.66 -10.86 16.75
C VAL A 85 3.10 -11.04 16.30
N ILE A 86 3.99 -11.51 17.18
CA ILE A 86 5.40 -11.76 16.85
C ILE A 86 5.51 -12.81 15.73
N LEU A 87 4.80 -13.92 15.87
CA LEU A 87 4.80 -15.00 14.88
C LEU A 87 4.24 -14.52 13.54
N LEU A 88 3.14 -13.75 13.54
CA LEU A 88 2.51 -13.20 12.34
C LEU A 88 3.46 -12.27 11.62
N ILE A 89 4.07 -11.32 12.32
CA ILE A 89 5.02 -10.37 11.74
C ILE A 89 6.21 -11.14 11.13
N ALA A 90 6.80 -12.10 11.86
CA ALA A 90 7.90 -12.91 11.36
C ALA A 90 7.54 -13.66 10.06
N LEU A 91 6.31 -14.23 10.01
CA LEU A 91 5.81 -14.93 8.84
C LEU A 91 5.64 -14.00 7.64
N LEU A 92 5.06 -12.81 7.84
CA LEU A 92 4.86 -11.81 6.79
C LEU A 92 6.20 -11.24 6.26
N PHE A 93 7.20 -11.10 7.13
CA PHE A 93 8.56 -10.75 6.72
C PHE A 93 9.19 -11.83 5.84
N LYS A 94 9.05 -13.11 6.23
CA LYS A 94 9.54 -14.26 5.44
C LYS A 94 8.88 -14.31 4.06
N MET A 95 7.60 -13.94 3.96
CA MET A 95 6.84 -13.86 2.70
C MET A 95 7.13 -12.60 1.88
N LYS A 96 7.98 -11.66 2.36
CA LYS A 96 8.30 -10.37 1.72
C LYS A 96 7.10 -9.43 1.55
N ILE A 97 6.08 -9.59 2.37
CA ILE A 97 4.88 -8.74 2.42
C ILE A 97 4.76 -7.96 3.74
N ALA A 98 5.88 -7.61 4.35
CA ALA A 98 5.95 -6.90 5.63
C ALA A 98 5.15 -5.58 5.67
N HIS A 99 4.94 -4.93 4.52
CA HIS A 99 4.19 -3.67 4.43
C HIS A 99 2.70 -3.80 4.80
N VAL A 100 2.15 -5.01 4.78
CA VAL A 100 0.75 -5.28 5.19
C VAL A 100 0.64 -5.74 6.65
N ALA A 101 1.75 -5.90 7.34
CA ALA A 101 1.80 -6.42 8.71
C ALA A 101 0.92 -5.59 9.68
N THR A 102 0.90 -4.27 9.56
CA THR A 102 0.11 -3.40 10.43
C THR A 102 -1.38 -3.73 10.41
N LEU A 103 -2.00 -3.86 9.23
CA LEU A 103 -3.42 -4.21 9.12
C LEU A 103 -3.68 -5.65 9.52
N ALA A 104 -2.81 -6.58 9.13
CA ALA A 104 -2.93 -7.98 9.47
C ALA A 104 -2.84 -8.23 11.00
N THR A 105 -1.93 -7.55 11.70
CA THR A 105 -1.80 -7.64 13.16
C THR A 105 -3.00 -7.03 13.88
N VAL A 106 -3.49 -5.87 13.43
CA VAL A 106 -4.73 -5.29 13.98
C VAL A 106 -5.91 -6.24 13.79
N THR A 107 -6.01 -6.88 12.61
CA THR A 107 -7.07 -7.88 12.36
C THR A 107 -6.95 -9.07 13.31
N ALA A 108 -5.75 -9.62 13.48
CA ALA A 108 -5.50 -10.73 14.39
C ALA A 108 -5.85 -10.39 15.85
N LEU A 109 -5.40 -9.22 16.34
CA LEU A 109 -5.69 -8.77 17.72
C LEU A 109 -7.18 -8.57 17.96
N VAL A 110 -7.92 -7.98 17.00
CA VAL A 110 -9.37 -7.79 17.15
C VAL A 110 -10.12 -9.11 17.16
N ILE A 111 -9.72 -10.09 16.34
CA ILE A 111 -10.30 -11.44 16.37
C ILE A 111 -10.04 -12.09 17.74
N MET A 112 -8.82 -12.00 18.26
CA MET A 112 -8.45 -12.56 19.56
C MET A 112 -9.12 -11.85 20.74
N GLY A 113 -9.42 -10.54 20.61
CA GLY A 113 -10.10 -9.74 21.64
C GLY A 113 -11.59 -10.03 21.80
N GLN A 114 -12.18 -10.85 20.96
CA GLN A 114 -13.60 -11.21 21.04
C GLN A 114 -13.82 -12.26 22.16
N HIS A 115 -14.79 -12.01 23.03
CA HIS A 115 -15.10 -12.89 24.16
C HIS A 115 -16.31 -13.83 23.91
N ASP A 116 -17.09 -13.54 22.84
CA ASP A 116 -18.40 -14.16 22.62
C ASP A 116 -18.37 -15.48 21.82
N GLY A 117 -17.21 -16.11 21.65
CA GLY A 117 -17.10 -17.43 20.98
C GLY A 117 -17.34 -17.45 19.46
N SER A 118 -17.74 -16.33 18.87
CA SER A 118 -18.01 -16.21 17.42
C SER A 118 -16.78 -15.75 16.60
N PHE A 119 -15.60 -16.29 16.92
CA PHE A 119 -14.32 -15.93 16.27
C PHE A 119 -14.36 -16.03 14.75
N TYR A 120 -15.00 -17.07 14.21
CA TYR A 120 -15.10 -17.28 12.76
C TYR A 120 -15.94 -16.21 12.07
N ILE A 121 -17.07 -15.84 12.65
CA ILE A 121 -17.96 -14.82 12.12
C ILE A 121 -17.27 -13.46 12.17
N SER A 122 -16.65 -13.13 13.29
CA SER A 122 -15.88 -11.88 13.45
C SER A 122 -14.70 -11.79 12.51
N ALA A 123 -13.99 -12.90 12.29
CA ALA A 123 -12.89 -12.97 11.33
C ALA A 123 -13.37 -12.70 9.90
N PHE A 124 -14.51 -13.28 9.50
CA PHE A 124 -15.10 -13.09 8.19
C PHE A 124 -15.56 -11.63 7.98
N TYR A 125 -16.27 -11.05 8.95
CA TYR A 125 -16.69 -9.64 8.86
C TYR A 125 -15.49 -8.70 8.79
N ARG A 126 -14.48 -8.92 9.62
CA ARG A 126 -13.26 -8.11 9.65
C ARG A 126 -12.51 -8.19 8.32
N PHE A 127 -12.35 -9.38 7.79
CA PHE A 127 -11.75 -9.59 6.48
C PHE A 127 -12.51 -8.86 5.38
N SER A 128 -13.86 -8.99 5.37
CA SER A 128 -14.70 -8.32 4.38
C SER A 128 -14.58 -6.79 4.44
N LEU A 129 -14.54 -6.21 5.64
CA LEU A 129 -14.37 -4.76 5.83
C LEU A 129 -13.02 -4.26 5.32
N VAL A 130 -11.94 -5.00 5.60
CA VAL A 130 -10.62 -4.66 5.07
C VAL A 130 -10.60 -4.73 3.55
N MET A 131 -11.19 -5.78 2.96
CA MET A 131 -11.25 -5.93 1.50
C MET A 131 -12.08 -4.83 0.83
N ILE A 132 -13.20 -4.43 1.42
CA ILE A 132 -14.00 -3.28 0.93
C ILE A 132 -13.13 -2.01 0.91
N GLY A 133 -12.38 -1.73 1.96
CA GLY A 133 -11.49 -0.57 2.03
C GLY A 133 -10.42 -0.58 0.94
N VAL A 134 -9.75 -1.71 0.78
CA VAL A 134 -8.67 -1.89 -0.20
C VAL A 134 -9.19 -1.79 -1.64
N ILE A 135 -10.33 -2.43 -1.94
CA ILE A 135 -10.98 -2.40 -3.26
C ILE A 135 -11.49 -0.98 -3.57
N SER A 136 -12.08 -0.29 -2.60
CA SER A 136 -12.52 1.11 -2.77
C SER A 136 -11.35 2.02 -3.16
N SER A 137 -10.19 1.87 -2.51
CA SER A 137 -8.97 2.58 -2.88
C SER A 137 -8.51 2.28 -4.29
N PHE A 138 -8.61 1.04 -4.72
CA PHE A 138 -8.25 0.64 -6.08
C PHE A 138 -9.16 1.28 -7.13
N ILE A 139 -10.47 1.23 -6.92
CA ILE A 139 -11.48 1.82 -7.82
C ILE A 139 -11.23 3.33 -7.96
N VAL A 140 -11.04 4.03 -6.84
CA VAL A 140 -10.76 5.46 -6.85
C VAL A 140 -9.43 5.76 -7.55
N ASN A 141 -8.41 4.95 -7.29
CA ASN A 141 -7.11 5.14 -7.92
C ASN A 141 -7.16 4.89 -9.44
N LEU A 142 -7.94 3.92 -9.87
CA LEU A 142 -8.15 3.62 -11.29
C LEU A 142 -8.90 4.77 -12.00
N THR A 143 -9.93 5.33 -11.35
CA THR A 143 -10.78 6.38 -11.94
C THR A 143 -10.06 7.72 -12.03
N PHE A 144 -9.29 8.08 -11.01
CA PHE A 144 -8.65 9.40 -10.90
C PHE A 144 -7.18 9.45 -11.33
N LEU A 145 -6.57 8.34 -11.75
CA LEU A 145 -5.20 8.29 -12.26
C LEU A 145 -5.19 7.84 -13.72
N PRO A 146 -5.23 8.77 -14.67
CA PRO A 146 -4.79 8.41 -16.02
C PRO A 146 -3.29 8.05 -15.97
N PRO A 147 -2.82 7.11 -16.80
CA PRO A 147 -1.45 6.55 -16.81
C PRO A 147 -0.37 7.53 -17.30
N LYS A 148 -0.50 8.83 -17.00
CA LYS A 148 0.45 9.89 -17.43
C LYS A 148 1.84 9.79 -16.78
N PHE A 149 2.00 8.96 -15.74
CA PHE A 149 3.31 8.78 -15.11
C PHE A 149 4.28 7.96 -15.96
N GLU A 150 3.80 6.93 -16.66
CA GLU A 150 4.62 6.10 -17.54
C GLU A 150 5.14 6.93 -18.72
N THR A 151 4.28 7.72 -19.32
CA THR A 151 4.64 8.64 -20.41
C THR A 151 5.67 9.67 -19.97
N LYS A 152 5.53 10.21 -18.76
CA LYS A 152 6.49 11.19 -18.23
C LYS A 152 7.85 10.58 -17.92
N ILE A 153 7.90 9.37 -17.37
CA ILE A 153 9.15 8.65 -17.13
C ILE A 153 9.82 8.33 -18.46
N TYR A 154 9.07 7.86 -19.44
CA TYR A 154 9.57 7.57 -20.78
C TYR A 154 10.20 8.81 -21.44
N TYR A 155 9.48 9.94 -21.48
CA TYR A 155 10.02 11.18 -22.06
C TYR A 155 11.22 11.73 -21.27
N ASN A 156 11.21 11.67 -19.93
CA ASN A 156 12.37 12.07 -19.13
C ASN A 156 13.57 11.16 -19.41
N SER A 157 13.38 9.87 -19.50
CA SER A 157 14.44 8.90 -19.82
C SER A 157 15.02 9.13 -21.22
N LEU A 158 14.14 9.39 -22.18
CA LEU A 158 14.53 9.69 -23.56
C LEU A 158 15.35 10.99 -23.64
N ASN A 159 14.89 12.06 -22.99
CA ASN A 159 15.61 13.33 -22.94
C ASN A 159 16.98 13.21 -22.25
N ILE A 160 17.05 12.49 -21.12
CA ILE A 160 18.33 12.24 -20.42
C ILE A 160 19.27 11.44 -21.33
N SER A 161 18.79 10.42 -22.01
CA SER A 161 19.58 9.63 -22.94
C SER A 161 20.11 10.49 -24.10
N THR A 162 19.26 11.33 -24.68
CA THR A 162 19.65 12.23 -25.78
C THR A 162 20.69 13.25 -25.31
N ASP A 163 20.52 13.81 -24.10
CA ASP A 163 21.48 14.74 -23.52
C ASP A 163 22.85 14.07 -23.28
N ILE A 164 22.88 12.81 -22.79
CA ILE A 164 24.10 12.02 -22.61
C ILE A 164 24.81 11.81 -23.96
N PHE A 165 24.08 11.38 -24.99
CA PHE A 165 24.67 11.18 -26.32
C PHE A 165 25.20 12.47 -26.94
N LYS A 166 24.51 13.60 -26.73
CA LYS A 166 24.98 14.91 -27.18
C LYS A 166 26.30 15.30 -26.52
N TRP A 167 26.43 15.09 -25.21
CA TRP A 167 27.65 15.38 -24.47
C TRP A 167 28.80 14.43 -24.85
N PHE A 168 28.49 13.16 -25.03
CA PHE A 168 29.48 12.17 -25.52
C PHE A 168 30.05 12.56 -26.88
N ASN A 169 29.20 13.01 -27.78
CA ASN A 169 29.62 13.48 -29.12
C ASN A 169 30.46 14.77 -29.08
N LEU A 170 30.10 15.69 -28.15
CA LEU A 170 30.86 16.93 -27.95
C LEU A 170 32.25 16.65 -27.38
N VAL A 171 32.36 15.72 -26.43
CA VAL A 171 33.64 15.30 -25.83
C VAL A 171 34.52 14.61 -26.88
N LEU A 172 33.95 13.76 -27.74
CA LEU A 172 34.70 13.07 -28.80
C LEU A 172 35.23 14.03 -29.88
N ASN A 173 34.55 15.14 -30.12
CA ASN A 173 34.91 16.09 -31.17
C ASN A 173 35.84 17.22 -30.69
N ASP A 174 36.41 17.10 -29.49
CA ASP A 174 37.38 18.05 -28.89
C ASP A 174 36.92 19.55 -28.85
N ALA A 175 35.61 19.77 -28.94
CA ALA A 175 34.98 21.10 -29.08
C ALA A 175 34.48 21.66 -27.73
N THR A 176 35.10 21.29 -26.59
CA THR A 176 34.52 21.60 -25.30
C THR A 176 35.36 22.53 -24.44
N GLU A 177 34.85 23.68 -24.11
CA GLU A 177 35.28 24.40 -22.92
C GLU A 177 34.81 23.63 -21.66
N PHE A 178 35.72 23.15 -20.88
CA PHE A 178 35.55 22.27 -19.70
C PHE A 178 34.49 22.79 -18.69
N ASN A 179 34.33 24.12 -18.60
CA ASN A 179 33.40 24.74 -17.66
C ASN A 179 31.93 24.51 -18.01
N TYR A 180 31.56 24.46 -19.29
CA TYR A 180 30.19 24.21 -19.72
C TYR A 180 29.79 22.76 -19.49
N VAL A 181 30.73 21.81 -19.71
CA VAL A 181 30.50 20.38 -19.46
C VAL A 181 30.24 20.12 -17.98
N LYS A 182 30.99 20.75 -17.08
CA LYS A 182 30.84 20.59 -15.63
C LYS A 182 29.48 21.09 -15.15
N GLN A 183 29.03 22.24 -15.63
CA GLN A 183 27.75 22.82 -15.23
C GLN A 183 26.54 21.98 -15.71
N ASP A 184 26.61 21.43 -16.90
CA ASP A 184 25.54 20.61 -17.44
C ASP A 184 25.53 19.19 -16.83
N LEU A 185 26.67 18.63 -16.47
CA LEU A 185 26.74 17.38 -15.68
C LEU A 185 26.09 17.54 -14.30
N GLU A 186 26.30 18.68 -13.63
CA GLU A 186 25.66 18.99 -12.36
C GLU A 186 24.13 19.11 -12.54
N ASN A 187 23.67 19.74 -13.60
CA ASN A 187 22.24 19.84 -13.95
C ASN A 187 21.63 18.49 -14.27
N LEU A 188 22.32 17.62 -15.01
CA LEU A 188 21.89 16.24 -15.28
C LEU A 188 21.79 15.42 -13.99
N ARG A 189 22.78 15.53 -13.11
CA ARG A 189 22.77 14.87 -11.80
C ARG A 189 21.56 15.26 -10.97
N GLN A 190 21.21 16.55 -10.93
CA GLN A 190 20.00 17.03 -10.22
C GLN A 190 18.69 16.54 -10.86
N ARG A 191 18.66 16.27 -12.16
CA ARG A 191 17.48 15.74 -12.88
C ARG A 191 17.29 14.24 -12.68
N ILE A 192 18.36 13.50 -12.44
CA ILE A 192 18.34 12.05 -12.16
C ILE A 192 17.89 11.77 -10.72
N VAL A 193 18.29 12.63 -9.77
CA VAL A 193 17.97 12.46 -8.34
C VAL A 193 16.54 12.89 -7.98
N LYS A 194 15.84 13.61 -8.84
CA LYS A 194 14.41 14.00 -8.69
C LYS A 194 13.46 12.99 -9.31
#